data_0da11938deb77ac88c25d6e01fa89d8d
#
_entry.id   0da11938deb77ac88c25d6e01fa89d8d
#
_cell.length_a   1.000
_cell.length_b   1.000
_cell.length_c   1.000
_cell.angle_alpha   90.00
_cell.angle_beta   90.00
_cell.angle_gamma   90.00
#
_symmetry.space_group_name_H-M   'P 1'
#
loop_
_entity.id
_entity.type
_entity.pdbx_description
1 polymer ?
#
loop_
_entity_poly.entity_id
_entity_poly.type
_entity_poly.pdbx_seq_one_letter_code
_entity_poly.pdbx_strand_id
1 'polypeptide(L)'
;MSPSLLEGEYAKLNFYKLDKIWRRLPEDEKEASKREFASVISEIGPESPITSYGLTGTRGDCDIMLAQSSMDLDDFDETAKRINHTHLAGYLDQSYSFLAVRRKTQYKHGGAEPELQDYYKYFIIYPMVKKREWYQLNQDERQKMMGDHFKIGHKYPSIKINTTYSFGLDDQEFVVGFETDEPREFVSLVMELREIPGGFYTKSETPIFACVRKPIEKALEAIG
;
A
#
# COMPACT_ATOMS: atom_id res chain seq x y z
N MET A 1 14.45 2.97 -5.09
CA MET A 1 13.81 4.03 -4.29
C MET A 1 12.35 3.68 -4.18
N SER A 2 11.72 3.84 -3.01
CA SER A 2 10.28 4.05 -2.95
C SER A 2 10.11 5.54 -3.14
N PRO A 3 9.79 6.04 -4.32
CA PRO A 3 9.63 7.48 -4.49
C PRO A 3 8.44 7.90 -3.61
N SER A 4 8.63 8.96 -2.84
CA SER A 4 7.48 9.64 -2.27
C SER A 4 6.63 10.08 -3.46
N LEU A 5 5.36 9.65 -3.50
CA LEU A 5 4.44 10.05 -4.58
C LEU A 5 4.44 11.57 -4.75
N LEU A 6 4.40 12.04 -5.98
CA LEU A 6 4.24 13.45 -6.30
C LEU A 6 2.80 13.90 -6.04
N GLU A 7 2.59 15.19 -5.85
CA GLU A 7 1.23 15.76 -5.77
C GLU A 7 0.46 15.48 -7.06
N GLY A 8 -0.72 14.89 -6.96
CA GLY A 8 -1.53 14.48 -8.10
C GLY A 8 -1.20 13.09 -8.68
N GLU A 9 -0.11 12.47 -8.24
CA GLU A 9 0.27 11.12 -8.67
C GLU A 9 -0.70 10.09 -8.10
N TYR A 10 -1.17 9.19 -8.95
CA TYR A 10 -2.01 8.06 -8.56
C TYR A 10 -1.15 6.94 -7.99
N ALA A 11 -1.74 6.20 -7.05
CA ALA A 11 -1.18 4.96 -6.51
C ALA A 11 -2.17 3.82 -6.76
N LYS A 12 -1.70 2.75 -7.37
CA LYS A 12 -2.45 1.50 -7.59
C LYS A 12 -1.78 0.37 -6.83
N LEU A 13 -2.57 -0.33 -6.03
CA LEU A 13 -2.11 -1.41 -5.17
C LEU A 13 -2.89 -2.67 -5.52
N ASN A 14 -2.24 -3.63 -6.13
CA ASN A 14 -2.83 -4.89 -6.55
C ASN A 14 -2.29 -6.04 -5.70
N PHE A 15 -3.18 -6.81 -5.08
CA PHE A 15 -2.87 -7.95 -4.23
C PHE A 15 -3.29 -9.23 -4.93
N TYR A 16 -2.39 -10.18 -5.01
CA TYR A 16 -2.60 -11.42 -5.74
C TYR A 16 -2.51 -12.62 -4.82
N LYS A 17 -3.42 -13.57 -5.02
CA LYS A 17 -3.41 -14.90 -4.42
C LYS A 17 -3.07 -15.93 -5.47
N LEU A 18 -2.11 -16.80 -5.17
CA LEU A 18 -1.73 -17.90 -6.04
C LEU A 18 -2.72 -19.07 -5.91
N ASP A 19 -3.19 -19.58 -7.06
CA ASP A 19 -3.96 -20.83 -7.10
C ASP A 19 -3.10 -22.01 -6.64
N LYS A 20 -3.71 -22.90 -5.88
CA LYS A 20 -3.07 -24.13 -5.37
C LYS A 20 -2.60 -25.07 -6.48
N ILE A 21 -3.22 -25.02 -7.65
CA ILE A 21 -2.86 -25.84 -8.82
C ILE A 21 -1.45 -25.53 -9.29
N TRP A 22 -0.99 -24.27 -9.19
CA TRP A 22 0.37 -23.86 -9.50
C TRP A 22 1.44 -24.74 -8.88
N ARG A 23 1.26 -25.13 -7.62
CA ARG A 23 2.25 -25.97 -6.89
C ARG A 23 2.39 -27.40 -7.43
N ARG A 24 1.51 -27.81 -8.35
CA ARG A 24 1.52 -29.11 -9.00
C ARG A 24 2.14 -29.10 -10.40
N LEU A 25 2.47 -27.90 -10.90
CA LEU A 25 3.14 -27.76 -12.20
C LEU A 25 4.59 -28.27 -12.14
N PRO A 26 5.14 -28.71 -13.29
CA PRO A 26 6.55 -29.00 -13.42
C PRO A 26 7.42 -27.81 -13.02
N GLU A 27 8.61 -28.08 -12.43
CA GLU A 27 9.47 -27.02 -11.92
C GLU A 27 9.99 -26.09 -13.02
N ASP A 28 10.35 -26.66 -14.17
CA ASP A 28 10.81 -25.91 -15.34
C ASP A 28 9.75 -24.96 -15.90
N GLU A 29 8.47 -25.38 -15.89
CA GLU A 29 7.33 -24.54 -16.28
C GLU A 29 7.13 -23.38 -15.27
N LYS A 30 7.18 -23.65 -13.97
CA LYS A 30 7.11 -22.62 -12.94
C LYS A 30 8.23 -21.60 -13.07
N GLU A 31 9.46 -22.06 -13.22
CA GLU A 31 10.62 -21.17 -13.34
C GLU A 31 10.60 -20.34 -14.63
N ALA A 32 10.12 -20.90 -15.75
CA ALA A 32 9.94 -20.13 -16.98
C ALA A 32 8.88 -19.02 -16.80
N SER A 33 7.75 -19.36 -16.19
CA SER A 33 6.64 -18.44 -15.95
C SER A 33 7.00 -17.32 -14.96
N LYS A 34 7.76 -17.62 -13.90
CA LYS A 34 8.27 -16.62 -12.96
C LYS A 34 9.22 -15.63 -13.65
N ARG A 35 10.14 -16.14 -14.50
CA ARG A 35 11.04 -15.27 -15.26
C ARG A 35 10.29 -14.36 -16.23
N GLU A 36 9.30 -14.89 -16.95
CA GLU A 36 8.44 -14.12 -17.84
C GLU A 36 7.76 -12.98 -17.08
N PHE A 37 7.09 -13.29 -15.95
CA PHE A 37 6.40 -12.31 -15.14
C PHE A 37 7.35 -11.24 -14.58
N ALA A 38 8.51 -11.65 -14.05
CA ALA A 38 9.52 -10.72 -13.54
C ALA A 38 10.07 -9.80 -14.64
N SER A 39 10.27 -10.31 -15.86
CA SER A 39 10.69 -9.51 -17.02
C SER A 39 9.67 -8.42 -17.33
N VAL A 40 8.38 -8.79 -17.40
CA VAL A 40 7.29 -7.83 -17.66
C VAL A 40 7.28 -6.70 -16.61
N ILE A 41 7.41 -7.04 -15.31
CA ILE A 41 7.45 -6.03 -14.24
C ILE A 41 8.69 -5.13 -14.39
N SER A 42 9.85 -5.69 -14.72
CA SER A 42 11.11 -4.95 -14.86
C SER A 42 11.16 -4.04 -16.09
N GLU A 43 10.38 -4.33 -17.12
CA GLU A 43 10.28 -3.54 -18.36
C GLU A 43 9.35 -2.34 -18.23
N ILE A 44 8.58 -2.23 -17.15
CA ILE A 44 7.74 -1.07 -16.92
C ILE A 44 8.63 0.11 -16.57
N GLY A 45 8.46 1.20 -17.32
CA GLY A 45 9.35 2.35 -17.29
C GLY A 45 9.34 3.14 -15.97
N PRO A 46 10.30 4.04 -15.79
CA PRO A 46 10.43 4.83 -14.56
C PRO A 46 9.29 5.85 -14.36
N GLU A 47 8.53 6.16 -15.41
CA GLU A 47 7.35 7.03 -15.31
C GLU A 47 6.20 6.37 -14.54
N SER A 48 6.18 5.03 -14.49
CA SER A 48 5.15 4.25 -13.78
C SER A 48 5.75 3.14 -12.94
N PRO A 49 6.62 3.46 -11.96
CA PRO A 49 7.42 2.48 -11.23
C PRO A 49 6.58 1.53 -10.43
N ILE A 50 6.99 0.25 -10.41
CA ILE A 50 6.38 -0.81 -9.61
C ILE A 50 7.33 -1.23 -8.49
N THR A 51 6.80 -1.30 -7.28
CA THR A 51 7.45 -1.91 -6.12
C THR A 51 6.72 -3.19 -5.73
N SER A 52 7.45 -4.27 -5.52
CA SER A 52 6.89 -5.57 -5.15
C SER A 52 7.10 -5.90 -3.68
N TYR A 53 6.13 -6.63 -3.12
CA TYR A 53 6.10 -7.05 -1.73
C TYR A 53 5.62 -8.49 -1.61
N GLY A 54 6.22 -9.26 -0.68
CA GLY A 54 5.76 -10.58 -0.30
C GLY A 54 4.82 -10.54 0.90
N LEU A 55 3.74 -11.33 0.85
CA LEU A 55 2.75 -11.49 1.92
C LEU A 55 2.54 -12.97 2.32
N THR A 56 3.15 -13.92 1.65
CA THR A 56 3.00 -15.36 1.87
C THR A 56 3.13 -15.77 3.34
N GLY A 57 3.98 -15.09 4.12
CA GLY A 57 4.19 -15.38 5.55
C GLY A 57 3.34 -14.52 6.50
N THR A 58 2.61 -13.53 6.00
CA THR A 58 1.89 -12.54 6.84
C THR A 58 0.39 -12.50 6.59
N ARG A 59 -0.08 -13.02 5.44
CA ARG A 59 -1.51 -13.06 5.08
C ARG A 59 -1.90 -14.43 4.51
N GLY A 60 -3.15 -14.83 4.75
CA GLY A 60 -3.69 -16.08 4.21
C GLY A 60 -4.42 -15.94 2.87
N ASP A 61 -4.88 -14.76 2.55
CA ASP A 61 -5.75 -14.42 1.41
C ASP A 61 -5.04 -13.69 0.27
N CYS A 62 -3.74 -13.40 0.40
CA CYS A 62 -2.89 -12.90 -0.69
C CYS A 62 -1.42 -13.30 -0.45
N ASP A 63 -0.63 -13.38 -1.50
CA ASP A 63 0.76 -13.84 -1.48
C ASP A 63 1.73 -12.75 -1.95
N ILE A 64 1.33 -11.93 -2.92
CA ILE A 64 2.14 -10.85 -3.51
C ILE A 64 1.31 -9.57 -3.56
N MET A 65 1.96 -8.42 -3.36
CA MET A 65 1.41 -7.11 -3.69
C MET A 65 2.35 -6.40 -4.65
N LEU A 66 1.77 -5.76 -5.67
CA LEU A 66 2.43 -4.81 -6.55
C LEU A 66 1.88 -3.41 -6.25
N ALA A 67 2.76 -2.48 -5.89
CA ALA A 67 2.45 -1.07 -5.72
C ALA A 67 3.01 -0.30 -6.91
N GLN A 68 2.15 0.31 -7.69
CA GLN A 68 2.49 1.10 -8.87
C GLN A 68 2.07 2.54 -8.67
N SER A 69 2.84 3.48 -9.19
CA SER A 69 2.46 4.89 -9.24
C SER A 69 2.55 5.45 -10.65
N SER A 70 1.68 6.40 -10.99
CA SER A 70 1.71 7.12 -12.27
C SER A 70 0.92 8.42 -12.20
N MET A 71 1.23 9.34 -13.10
CA MET A 71 0.43 10.54 -13.36
C MET A 71 -0.79 10.26 -14.26
N ASP A 72 -0.84 9.10 -14.92
CA ASP A 72 -1.89 8.71 -15.85
C ASP A 72 -2.51 7.36 -15.46
N LEU A 73 -3.84 7.26 -15.52
CA LEU A 73 -4.58 6.02 -15.25
C LEU A 73 -4.39 4.97 -16.36
N ASP A 74 -4.15 5.40 -17.60
CA ASP A 74 -3.93 4.51 -18.73
C ASP A 74 -2.68 3.62 -18.54
N ASP A 75 -1.69 4.08 -17.79
CA ASP A 75 -0.50 3.29 -17.45
C ASP A 75 -0.84 2.04 -16.62
N PHE A 76 -1.85 2.14 -15.75
CA PHE A 76 -2.30 0.98 -14.97
C PHE A 76 -3.02 -0.06 -15.83
N ASP A 77 -3.79 0.40 -16.83
CA ASP A 77 -4.46 -0.48 -17.79
C ASP A 77 -3.44 -1.21 -18.67
N GLU A 78 -2.46 -0.49 -19.22
CA GLU A 78 -1.40 -1.10 -20.04
C GLU A 78 -0.55 -2.08 -19.21
N THR A 79 -0.24 -1.74 -17.95
CA THR A 79 0.44 -2.67 -17.03
C THR A 79 -0.39 -3.93 -16.78
N ALA A 80 -1.68 -3.78 -16.48
CA ALA A 80 -2.58 -4.91 -16.25
C ALA A 80 -2.68 -5.80 -17.49
N LYS A 81 -2.79 -5.21 -18.68
CA LYS A 81 -2.78 -5.93 -19.96
C LYS A 81 -1.49 -6.75 -20.13
N ARG A 82 -0.32 -6.15 -19.89
CA ARG A 82 0.97 -6.85 -20.00
C ARG A 82 1.08 -8.01 -19.00
N ILE A 83 0.68 -7.79 -17.75
CA ILE A 83 0.66 -8.83 -16.70
C ILE A 83 -0.28 -9.97 -17.11
N ASN A 84 -1.50 -9.67 -17.55
CA ASN A 84 -2.50 -10.66 -17.92
C ASN A 84 -2.12 -11.54 -19.13
N HIS A 85 -1.14 -11.13 -19.93
CA HIS A 85 -0.59 -11.94 -21.01
C HIS A 85 0.51 -12.91 -20.56
N THR A 86 0.96 -12.86 -19.30
CA THR A 86 1.94 -13.80 -18.77
C THR A 86 1.29 -15.13 -18.37
N HIS A 87 2.06 -16.21 -18.48
CA HIS A 87 1.57 -17.54 -18.09
C HIS A 87 1.21 -17.60 -16.58
N LEU A 88 2.03 -17.00 -15.72
CA LEU A 88 1.77 -16.97 -14.26
C LEU A 88 0.45 -16.27 -13.92
N ALA A 89 0.05 -15.24 -14.66
CA ALA A 89 -1.20 -14.52 -14.40
C ALA A 89 -2.45 -15.42 -14.47
N GLY A 90 -2.40 -16.50 -15.27
CA GLY A 90 -3.46 -17.51 -15.31
C GLY A 90 -3.66 -18.27 -13.99
N TYR A 91 -2.76 -18.12 -13.04
CA TYR A 91 -2.79 -18.74 -11.71
C TYR A 91 -2.85 -17.71 -10.57
N LEU A 92 -3.03 -16.43 -10.89
CA LEU A 92 -3.09 -15.35 -9.91
C LEU A 92 -4.49 -14.75 -9.85
N ASP A 93 -5.18 -14.97 -8.74
CA ASP A 93 -6.42 -14.26 -8.42
C ASP A 93 -6.08 -12.89 -7.80
N GLN A 94 -6.64 -11.81 -8.35
CA GLN A 94 -6.53 -10.48 -7.75
C GLN A 94 -7.50 -10.34 -6.58
N SER A 95 -7.03 -10.66 -5.36
CA SER A 95 -7.86 -10.69 -4.16
C SER A 95 -8.32 -9.30 -3.70
N TYR A 96 -7.45 -8.28 -3.86
CA TYR A 96 -7.73 -6.88 -3.52
C TYR A 96 -7.06 -5.94 -4.51
N SER A 97 -7.68 -4.77 -4.65
CA SER A 97 -7.19 -3.69 -5.51
C SER A 97 -7.58 -2.36 -4.92
N PHE A 98 -6.63 -1.45 -4.73
CA PHE A 98 -6.90 -0.09 -4.26
C PHE A 98 -6.34 0.93 -5.23
N LEU A 99 -7.15 1.95 -5.52
CA LEU A 99 -6.78 3.10 -6.31
C LEU A 99 -6.90 4.37 -5.47
N ALA A 100 -5.86 5.18 -5.45
CA ALA A 100 -5.82 6.42 -4.69
C ALA A 100 -4.98 7.48 -5.41
N VAL A 101 -5.05 8.73 -4.96
CA VAL A 101 -4.25 9.84 -5.47
C VAL A 101 -3.59 10.58 -4.31
N ARG A 102 -2.34 11.01 -4.49
CA ARG A 102 -1.65 11.85 -3.52
C ARG A 102 -2.17 13.27 -3.58
N ARG A 103 -2.56 13.79 -2.42
CA ARG A 103 -2.97 15.19 -2.24
C ARG A 103 -2.37 15.75 -0.96
N LYS A 104 -2.07 17.05 -0.96
CA LYS A 104 -1.68 17.74 0.26
C LYS A 104 -2.80 17.66 1.29
N THR A 105 -2.43 17.39 2.52
CA THR A 105 -3.38 17.46 3.63
C THR A 105 -3.88 18.90 3.82
N GLN A 106 -5.16 19.03 4.18
CA GLN A 106 -5.75 20.33 4.54
C GLN A 106 -5.45 20.74 5.99
N TYR A 107 -4.84 19.84 6.77
CA TYR A 107 -4.55 20.08 8.18
C TYR A 107 -3.11 20.58 8.35
N LYS A 108 -2.94 21.52 9.28
CA LYS A 108 -1.61 22.05 9.62
C LYS A 108 -0.89 21.04 10.51
N HIS A 109 0.28 20.63 10.07
CA HIS A 109 1.22 19.86 10.87
C HIS A 109 1.97 20.81 11.80
N GLY A 110 2.09 20.47 13.09
CA GLY A 110 3.00 21.12 14.02
C GLY A 110 4.27 20.28 14.14
N GLY A 111 5.45 20.93 14.15
CA GLY A 111 6.73 20.25 14.34
C GLY A 111 7.56 20.13 13.07
N ALA A 112 8.83 19.69 13.25
CA ALA A 112 9.74 19.38 12.15
C ALA A 112 9.33 18.04 11.51
N GLU A 113 9.42 17.96 10.19
CA GLU A 113 9.29 16.69 9.51
C GLU A 113 10.50 15.79 9.85
N PRO A 114 10.28 14.49 10.12
CA PRO A 114 11.36 13.56 10.39
C PRO A 114 12.24 13.39 9.14
N GLU A 115 13.53 13.15 9.35
CA GLU A 115 14.42 12.70 8.27
C GLU A 115 14.01 11.30 7.84
N LEU A 116 13.48 11.17 6.63
CA LEU A 116 12.93 9.92 6.10
C LEU A 116 14.01 9.20 5.28
N GLN A 117 14.03 7.86 5.41
CA GLN A 117 14.88 7.00 4.61
C GLN A 117 14.27 6.79 3.22
N ASP A 118 15.10 6.53 2.22
CA ASP A 118 14.67 6.17 0.86
C ASP A 118 14.12 4.75 0.76
N TYR A 119 14.40 3.90 1.74
CA TYR A 119 14.06 2.48 1.75
C TYR A 119 13.65 2.02 3.14
N TYR A 120 12.49 1.35 3.20
CA TYR A 120 12.02 0.63 4.37
C TYR A 120 11.69 -0.81 3.99
N LYS A 121 11.96 -1.73 4.91
CA LYS A 121 11.74 -3.18 4.72
C LYS A 121 10.27 -3.58 4.79
N TYR A 122 9.49 -2.90 5.63
CA TYR A 122 8.09 -3.23 5.85
C TYR A 122 7.17 -2.09 5.40
N PHE A 123 6.06 -2.48 4.81
CA PHE A 123 4.98 -1.58 4.43
C PHE A 123 3.66 -2.10 4.99
N ILE A 124 3.10 -1.40 5.96
CA ILE A 124 1.79 -1.73 6.53
C ILE A 124 0.77 -0.82 5.86
N ILE A 125 -0.26 -1.41 5.27
CA ILE A 125 -1.23 -0.67 4.46
C ILE A 125 -2.65 -1.17 4.68
N TYR A 126 -3.61 -0.24 4.64
CA TYR A 126 -5.03 -0.55 4.72
C TYR A 126 -5.91 0.54 4.09
N PRO A 127 -7.10 0.16 3.56
CA PRO A 127 -8.15 1.11 3.21
C PRO A 127 -8.77 1.68 4.48
N MET A 128 -9.16 2.97 4.46
CA MET A 128 -9.81 3.61 5.60
C MET A 128 -11.05 4.39 5.14
N VAL A 129 -12.10 4.31 5.95
CA VAL A 129 -13.33 5.07 5.79
C VAL A 129 -13.66 5.78 7.10
N LYS A 130 -13.99 7.07 7.05
CA LYS A 130 -14.48 7.85 8.19
C LYS A 130 -15.99 7.69 8.35
N LYS A 131 -16.48 7.89 9.56
CA LYS A 131 -17.92 8.05 9.81
C LYS A 131 -18.42 9.37 9.22
N ARG A 132 -19.68 9.43 8.82
CA ARG A 132 -20.29 10.64 8.23
C ARG A 132 -20.20 11.84 9.17
N GLU A 133 -20.28 11.63 10.47
CA GLU A 133 -20.20 12.64 11.53
C GLU A 133 -18.86 13.40 11.51
N TRP A 134 -17.76 12.77 11.04
CA TRP A 134 -16.49 13.46 10.83
C TRP A 134 -16.63 14.67 9.90
N TYR A 135 -17.39 14.52 8.83
CA TYR A 135 -17.57 15.57 7.81
C TYR A 135 -18.57 16.65 8.23
N GLN A 136 -19.35 16.40 9.29
CA GLN A 136 -20.27 17.39 9.88
C GLN A 136 -19.56 18.30 10.88
N LEU A 137 -18.38 17.90 11.39
CA LEU A 137 -17.57 18.74 12.26
C LEU A 137 -17.07 19.97 11.48
N ASN A 138 -16.96 21.11 12.17
CA ASN A 138 -16.32 22.28 11.60
C ASN A 138 -14.80 22.09 11.45
N GLN A 139 -14.15 23.00 10.72
CA GLN A 139 -12.72 22.89 10.41
C GLN A 139 -11.82 22.92 11.66
N ASP A 140 -12.19 23.75 12.67
CA ASP A 140 -11.38 23.91 13.88
C ASP A 140 -11.43 22.65 14.76
N GLU A 141 -12.60 22.03 14.88
CA GLU A 141 -12.75 20.74 15.58
C GLU A 141 -11.90 19.64 14.93
N ARG A 142 -11.98 19.53 13.61
CA ARG A 142 -11.15 18.55 12.86
C ARG A 142 -9.66 18.85 12.99
N GLN A 143 -9.27 20.12 12.89
CA GLN A 143 -7.87 20.54 13.04
C GLN A 143 -7.32 20.20 14.43
N LYS A 144 -8.13 20.40 15.50
CA LYS A 144 -7.75 20.05 16.87
C LYS A 144 -7.48 18.55 17.01
N MET A 145 -8.40 17.70 16.53
CA MET A 145 -8.27 16.24 16.61
C MET A 145 -7.08 15.74 15.77
N MET A 146 -6.87 16.33 14.58
CA MET A 146 -5.70 16.00 13.75
C MET A 146 -4.41 16.50 14.38
N GLY A 147 -4.42 17.60 15.11
CA GLY A 147 -3.28 18.07 15.89
C GLY A 147 -2.84 17.06 16.94
N ASP A 148 -3.79 16.44 17.66
CA ASP A 148 -3.47 15.37 18.61
C ASP A 148 -2.96 14.11 17.92
N HIS A 149 -3.52 13.77 16.76
CA HIS A 149 -3.05 12.67 15.92
C HIS A 149 -1.58 12.89 15.48
N PHE A 150 -1.24 14.08 14.99
CA PHE A 150 0.12 14.42 14.58
C PHE A 150 1.11 14.39 15.76
N LYS A 151 0.73 14.88 16.94
CA LYS A 151 1.58 14.80 18.15
C LYS A 151 1.96 13.36 18.48
N ILE A 152 1.03 12.41 18.33
CA ILE A 152 1.32 11.00 18.53
C ILE A 152 2.24 10.50 17.43
N GLY A 153 1.95 10.79 16.15
CA GLY A 153 2.80 10.40 15.04
C GLY A 153 4.26 10.84 15.20
N HIS A 154 4.49 12.06 15.69
CA HIS A 154 5.84 12.59 15.93
C HIS A 154 6.64 11.88 17.04
N LYS A 155 6.00 11.07 17.88
CA LYS A 155 6.71 10.21 18.85
C LYS A 155 7.40 9.01 18.18
N TYR A 156 7.01 8.70 16.95
CA TYR A 156 7.45 7.51 16.20
C TYR A 156 8.16 7.92 14.88
N PRO A 157 9.33 8.57 14.95
CA PRO A 157 10.03 9.07 13.77
C PRO A 157 10.57 7.97 12.84
N SER A 158 10.64 6.72 13.33
CA SER A 158 10.99 5.53 12.54
C SER A 158 9.90 5.11 11.55
N ILE A 159 8.71 5.72 11.60
CA ILE A 159 7.56 5.37 10.78
C ILE A 159 7.25 6.48 9.80
N LYS A 160 7.43 6.20 8.51
CA LYS A 160 7.02 7.10 7.43
C LYS A 160 5.54 6.87 7.13
N ILE A 161 4.73 7.93 7.24
CA ILE A 161 3.29 7.87 7.03
C ILE A 161 2.96 8.39 5.63
N ASN A 162 2.26 7.58 4.83
CA ASN A 162 1.76 7.91 3.51
C ASN A 162 0.23 7.79 3.51
N THR A 163 -0.47 8.91 3.42
CA THR A 163 -1.92 8.93 3.27
C THR A 163 -2.28 9.40 1.86
N THR A 164 -3.04 8.58 1.15
CA THR A 164 -3.58 8.88 -0.18
C THR A 164 -5.10 8.89 -0.14
N TYR A 165 -5.73 9.56 -1.12
CA TYR A 165 -7.15 9.86 -1.15
C TYR A 165 -7.82 9.08 -2.28
N SER A 166 -8.94 8.42 -1.97
CA SER A 166 -9.68 7.58 -2.93
C SER A 166 -11.12 8.05 -3.17
N PHE A 167 -11.53 9.15 -2.58
CA PHE A 167 -12.91 9.66 -2.68
C PHE A 167 -13.43 9.68 -4.11
N GLY A 168 -14.42 8.83 -4.41
CA GLY A 168 -15.04 8.74 -5.74
C GLY A 168 -14.18 8.06 -6.81
N LEU A 169 -12.96 7.63 -6.47
CA LEU A 169 -12.08 6.82 -7.34
C LEU A 169 -12.21 5.33 -7.03
N ASP A 170 -12.49 4.99 -5.77
CA ASP A 170 -12.59 3.63 -5.29
C ASP A 170 -13.56 3.55 -4.11
N ASP A 171 -13.82 2.37 -3.54
CA ASP A 171 -14.82 2.14 -2.50
C ASP A 171 -14.47 2.78 -1.15
N GLN A 172 -13.18 2.86 -0.81
CA GLN A 172 -12.69 3.52 0.40
C GLN A 172 -12.49 5.03 0.19
N GLU A 173 -12.36 5.77 1.28
CA GLU A 173 -12.06 7.22 1.25
C GLU A 173 -10.56 7.50 1.21
N PHE A 174 -9.77 6.63 1.86
CA PHE A 174 -8.32 6.76 1.98
C PHE A 174 -7.65 5.40 1.81
N VAL A 175 -6.42 5.42 1.33
CA VAL A 175 -5.47 4.34 1.51
C VAL A 175 -4.33 4.88 2.37
N VAL A 176 -4.13 4.27 3.54
CA VAL A 176 -3.14 4.69 4.52
C VAL A 176 -2.02 3.68 4.55
N GLY A 177 -0.80 4.13 4.27
CA GLY A 177 0.39 3.32 4.23
C GLY A 177 1.44 3.79 5.22
N PHE A 178 2.14 2.85 5.84
CA PHE A 178 3.20 3.10 6.81
C PHE A 178 4.43 2.30 6.41
N GLU A 179 5.53 3.00 6.15
CA GLU A 179 6.81 2.36 5.86
C GLU A 179 7.69 2.41 7.12
N THR A 180 8.29 1.29 7.51
CA THR A 180 9.14 1.20 8.71
C THR A 180 10.05 -0.02 8.67
N ASP A 181 11.17 0.04 9.40
CA ASP A 181 11.98 -1.13 9.74
C ASP A 181 11.63 -1.71 11.12
N GLU A 182 10.77 -0.98 11.89
CA GLU A 182 10.39 -1.31 13.26
C GLU A 182 8.87 -1.54 13.39
N PRO A 183 8.33 -2.66 12.86
CA PRO A 183 6.87 -2.92 12.87
C PRO A 183 6.27 -3.05 14.29
N ARG A 184 7.09 -3.28 15.32
CA ARG A 184 6.62 -3.30 16.72
C ARG A 184 6.28 -1.88 17.20
N GLU A 185 7.03 -0.87 16.77
CA GLU A 185 6.71 0.53 17.07
C GLU A 185 5.39 0.96 16.41
N PHE A 186 5.11 0.42 15.21
CA PHE A 186 3.82 0.65 14.57
C PHE A 186 2.64 0.15 15.41
N VAL A 187 2.77 -1.01 16.08
CA VAL A 187 1.74 -1.50 17.01
C VAL A 187 1.52 -0.48 18.13
N SER A 188 2.58 0.03 18.74
CA SER A 188 2.51 1.04 19.80
C SER A 188 1.88 2.34 19.31
N LEU A 189 2.27 2.83 18.13
CA LEU A 189 1.65 3.99 17.50
C LEU A 189 0.13 3.83 17.35
N VAL A 190 -0.31 2.70 16.81
CA VAL A 190 -1.74 2.46 16.58
C VAL A 190 -2.50 2.33 17.90
N MET A 191 -1.92 1.70 18.93
CA MET A 191 -2.53 1.65 20.26
C MET A 191 -2.76 3.05 20.83
N GLU A 192 -1.77 3.93 20.80
CA GLU A 192 -1.94 5.33 21.25
C GLU A 192 -2.97 6.09 20.41
N LEU A 193 -2.99 5.88 19.08
CA LEU A 193 -3.98 6.51 18.20
C LEU A 193 -5.43 6.07 18.48
N ARG A 194 -5.64 4.89 19.06
CA ARG A 194 -6.98 4.43 19.49
C ARG A 194 -7.50 5.16 20.72
N GLU A 195 -6.62 5.73 21.54
CA GLU A 195 -6.99 6.40 22.78
C GLU A 195 -7.47 7.86 22.57
N ILE A 196 -7.16 8.46 21.41
CA ILE A 196 -7.53 9.86 21.13
C ILE A 196 -8.91 9.98 20.45
N PRO A 197 -9.60 11.14 20.64
CA PRO A 197 -10.95 11.35 20.10
C PRO A 197 -11.10 11.17 18.59
N GLY A 198 -10.05 11.46 17.80
CA GLY A 198 -10.06 11.27 16.34
C GLY A 198 -10.35 9.84 15.89
N GLY A 199 -10.00 8.85 16.72
CA GLY A 199 -10.24 7.42 16.48
C GLY A 199 -11.74 7.06 16.45
N PHE A 200 -12.59 7.76 17.20
CA PHE A 200 -14.04 7.52 17.23
C PHE A 200 -14.73 7.77 15.88
N TYR A 201 -14.13 8.60 15.04
CA TYR A 201 -14.65 8.93 13.71
C TYR A 201 -14.19 7.99 12.60
N THR A 202 -13.43 6.96 12.92
CA THR A 202 -13.09 5.91 11.95
C THR A 202 -14.21 4.88 11.92
N LYS A 203 -14.69 4.57 10.70
CA LYS A 203 -15.72 3.56 10.44
C LYS A 203 -15.11 2.20 10.19
N SER A 204 -14.06 2.15 9.35
CA SER A 204 -13.35 0.92 9.02
C SER A 204 -11.88 1.20 8.65
N GLU A 205 -11.02 0.21 8.93
CA GLU A 205 -9.59 0.20 8.64
C GLU A 205 -9.15 -1.23 8.27
N THR A 206 -9.98 -1.94 7.52
CA THR A 206 -9.74 -3.32 7.13
C THR A 206 -10.02 -3.54 5.65
N PRO A 207 -9.34 -4.51 5.02
CA PRO A 207 -8.29 -5.40 5.56
C PRO A 207 -6.95 -4.68 5.78
N ILE A 208 -6.13 -5.18 6.74
CA ILE A 208 -4.79 -4.66 7.03
C ILE A 208 -3.76 -5.63 6.46
N PHE A 209 -2.75 -5.10 5.76
CA PHE A 209 -1.68 -5.87 5.13
C PHE A 209 -0.32 -5.47 5.72
N ALA A 210 0.41 -6.42 6.28
CA ALA A 210 1.81 -6.27 6.68
C ALA A 210 2.69 -6.87 5.57
N CYS A 211 3.21 -6.03 4.71
CA CYS A 211 3.94 -6.40 3.51
C CYS A 211 5.45 -6.36 3.75
N VAL A 212 6.18 -7.34 3.23
CA VAL A 212 7.65 -7.37 3.27
C VAL A 212 8.18 -6.99 1.89
N ARG A 213 8.89 -5.86 1.80
CA ARG A 213 9.46 -5.38 0.55
C ARG A 213 10.52 -6.36 0.03
N LYS A 214 10.39 -6.76 -1.22
CA LYS A 214 11.28 -7.71 -1.89
C LYS A 214 11.40 -7.34 -3.37
N PRO A 215 12.56 -7.60 -4.01
CA PRO A 215 12.62 -7.69 -5.47
C PRO A 215 11.59 -8.69 -5.98
N ILE A 216 11.06 -8.46 -7.18
CA ILE A 216 9.98 -9.30 -7.73
C ILE A 216 10.39 -10.78 -7.79
N GLU A 217 11.62 -11.08 -8.17
CA GLU A 217 12.14 -12.45 -8.25
C GLU A 217 12.05 -13.14 -6.87
N LYS A 218 12.41 -12.43 -5.79
CA LYS A 218 12.34 -12.95 -4.42
C LYS A 218 10.92 -13.08 -3.88
N ALA A 219 10.00 -12.25 -4.35
CA ALA A 219 8.59 -12.42 -4.04
C ALA A 219 8.02 -13.65 -4.74
N LEU A 220 8.41 -13.89 -6.01
CA LEU A 220 8.02 -15.06 -6.79
C LEU A 220 8.65 -16.38 -6.29
N GLU A 221 9.88 -16.37 -5.80
CA GLU A 221 10.49 -17.55 -5.14
C GLU A 221 9.65 -18.01 -3.93
N ALA A 222 9.04 -17.08 -3.19
CA ALA A 222 8.29 -17.41 -1.97
C ALA A 222 6.94 -18.09 -2.23
N ILE A 223 6.42 -18.02 -3.44
CA ILE A 223 5.14 -18.65 -3.80
C ILE A 223 5.27 -20.08 -4.35
N GLY A 224 6.49 -20.55 -4.59
CA GLY A 224 6.81 -21.95 -4.95
C GLY A 224 6.99 -22.19 -6.43
#